data_072163c7a3ce1212a8a226ae72d1ba53
#
_entry.id   072163c7a3ce1212a8a226ae72d1ba53
#
_cell.length_a   1.000
_cell.length_b   1.000
_cell.length_c   1.000
_cell.angle_alpha   90.00
_cell.angle_beta   90.00
_cell.angle_gamma   90.00
#
_symmetry.space_group_name_H-M   'P 1'
#
loop_
_entity.id
_entity.type
_entity.pdbx_description
1 polymer ?
#
loop_
_entity_poly.entity_id
_entity_poly.type
_entity_poly.pdbx_seq_one_letter_code
_entity_poly.pdbx_strand_id
1 'polypeptide(L)'
;MKLLKYNLGILLCLTAIFFIACDSDDETIQQNPKPTIKFTKVGDEPVIAYPGTELSFSVEMTGTAGIKKVVTMLDSQEIPGSAKEYPGNTDKDSYSVSYTIKSEEVGKTLNFVILATDNEEKKSTAEYVVYIQAAKPEIEIKIPDTAPETVTAGEVVTFDIEITSATTLRSIKTYLEGLEITDLTKETFENPNSDTYVFSYT
;
A
#
# COMPACT_ATOMS: atom_id res chain seq x y z
N MET A 1 -59.99 48.00 18.98
CA MET A 1 -59.49 47.00 19.96
C MET A 1 -60.64 46.06 20.32
N LYS A 2 -61.01 45.16 19.48
CA LYS A 2 -62.01 44.08 19.64
C LYS A 2 -61.77 43.17 18.45
N LEU A 3 -61.39 41.95 18.66
CA LEU A 3 -61.52 40.79 17.75
C LEU A 3 -60.37 39.81 18.00
N LEU A 4 -60.42 39.11 19.09
CA LEU A 4 -59.59 37.90 19.27
C LEU A 4 -60.22 36.97 20.32
N LYS A 5 -61.43 36.48 20.06
CA LYS A 5 -62.13 35.57 20.99
C LYS A 5 -62.88 34.41 20.32
N TYR A 6 -62.69 34.14 19.04
CA TYR A 6 -63.51 33.11 18.37
C TYR A 6 -62.82 31.95 17.70
N ASN A 7 -61.53 31.71 17.98
CA ASN A 7 -60.82 30.60 17.33
C ASN A 7 -60.28 29.50 18.25
N LEU A 8 -60.71 29.45 19.54
CA LEU A 8 -60.20 28.40 20.43
C LEU A 8 -61.17 27.23 20.64
N GLY A 9 -62.35 27.28 20.02
CA GLY A 9 -63.38 26.23 20.18
C GLY A 9 -63.44 25.19 19.10
N ILE A 10 -62.81 25.42 17.92
CA ILE A 10 -62.89 24.50 16.77
C ILE A 10 -61.67 23.58 16.64
N LEU A 11 -60.60 23.86 17.38
CA LEU A 11 -59.38 23.07 17.31
C LEU A 11 -59.38 21.83 18.25
N LEU A 12 -60.40 21.69 19.11
CA LEU A 12 -60.45 20.59 20.08
C LEU A 12 -61.29 19.38 19.65
N CYS A 13 -62.00 19.46 18.50
CA CYS A 13 -62.80 18.31 18.01
C CYS A 13 -62.20 17.49 16.86
N LEU A 14 -60.99 17.82 16.39
CA LEU A 14 -60.38 17.10 15.29
C LEU A 14 -59.23 16.12 15.70
N THR A 15 -59.00 15.93 17.00
CA THR A 15 -57.92 15.04 17.48
C THR A 15 -58.38 13.69 18.06
N ALA A 16 -59.64 13.29 17.82
CA ALA A 16 -60.18 12.10 18.49
C ALA A 16 -60.53 10.93 17.54
N ILE A 17 -60.06 10.96 16.29
CA ILE A 17 -60.40 9.86 15.36
C ILE A 17 -59.15 9.38 14.61
N PHE A 18 -58.12 8.97 15.31
CA PHE A 18 -57.07 8.09 14.74
C PHE A 18 -56.39 7.24 15.79
N PHE A 19 -57.19 6.52 16.58
CA PHE A 19 -56.68 5.29 17.21
C PHE A 19 -57.43 4.11 16.57
N ILE A 20 -57.21 3.93 15.26
CA ILE A 20 -57.27 2.58 14.74
C ILE A 20 -55.93 1.99 15.06
N ALA A 21 -55.89 1.19 16.11
CA ALA A 21 -54.82 0.26 16.35
C ALA A 21 -54.77 -0.66 15.12
N CYS A 22 -53.90 -0.33 14.17
CA CYS A 22 -53.34 -1.31 13.28
C CYS A 22 -52.38 -2.09 14.18
N ASP A 23 -52.82 -3.25 14.64
CA ASP A 23 -51.96 -4.31 15.13
C ASP A 23 -51.20 -4.80 13.87
N SER A 24 -50.28 -3.99 13.37
CA SER A 24 -49.30 -4.42 12.42
C SER A 24 -48.28 -5.19 13.25
N ASP A 25 -48.33 -6.50 13.13
CA ASP A 25 -47.15 -7.32 13.35
C ASP A 25 -45.98 -6.57 12.72
N ASP A 26 -45.21 -5.88 13.56
CA ASP A 26 -43.98 -5.23 13.21
C ASP A 26 -42.96 -6.36 12.95
N GLU A 27 -43.14 -7.02 11.77
CA GLU A 27 -42.07 -7.81 11.22
C GLU A 27 -40.91 -6.82 11.05
N THR A 28 -40.09 -6.71 12.09
CA THR A 28 -38.79 -6.11 11.99
C THR A 28 -38.07 -6.88 10.89
N ILE A 29 -38.14 -6.33 9.67
CA ILE A 29 -37.34 -6.82 8.55
C ILE A 29 -35.90 -6.71 9.04
N GLN A 30 -35.35 -7.81 9.56
CA GLN A 30 -33.95 -7.90 9.92
C GLN A 30 -33.15 -7.76 8.62
N GLN A 31 -32.79 -6.54 8.34
CA GLN A 31 -32.00 -6.22 7.17
C GLN A 31 -30.60 -6.83 7.40
N ASN A 32 -30.18 -7.77 6.58
CA ASN A 32 -28.84 -8.34 6.64
C ASN A 32 -27.80 -7.21 6.69
N PRO A 33 -26.79 -7.30 7.54
CA PRO A 33 -25.70 -6.33 7.54
C PRO A 33 -24.95 -6.38 6.21
N LYS A 34 -24.31 -5.28 5.83
CA LYS A 34 -23.39 -5.23 4.69
C LYS A 34 -22.22 -6.20 4.92
N PRO A 35 -21.54 -6.67 3.87
CA PRO A 35 -20.38 -7.56 4.01
C PRO A 35 -19.27 -6.90 4.85
N THR A 36 -18.44 -7.72 5.48
CA THR A 36 -17.26 -7.25 6.20
C THR A 36 -15.99 -7.65 5.46
N ILE A 37 -14.96 -6.82 5.54
CA ILE A 37 -13.65 -7.07 4.93
C ILE A 37 -12.60 -6.88 6.03
N LYS A 38 -11.68 -7.84 6.18
CA LYS A 38 -10.64 -7.84 7.20
C LYS A 38 -9.31 -8.25 6.58
N PHE A 39 -8.28 -7.42 6.72
CA PHE A 39 -6.94 -7.83 6.31
C PHE A 39 -6.45 -8.98 7.19
N THR A 40 -5.91 -10.03 6.56
CA THR A 40 -5.34 -11.20 7.25
C THR A 40 -3.82 -11.15 7.30
N LYS A 41 -3.22 -10.44 6.35
CA LYS A 41 -1.77 -10.20 6.28
C LYS A 41 -1.56 -8.75 5.89
N VAL A 42 -1.09 -7.98 6.83
CA VAL A 42 -0.67 -6.59 6.64
C VAL A 42 0.82 -6.56 6.96
N GLY A 43 1.61 -5.86 6.14
CA GLY A 43 3.00 -5.55 6.49
C GLY A 43 3.06 -4.58 7.67
N ASP A 44 4.27 -4.35 8.19
CA ASP A 44 4.49 -3.33 9.22
C ASP A 44 4.09 -1.96 8.66
N GLU A 45 3.35 -1.19 9.43
CA GLU A 45 2.98 0.17 9.04
C GLU A 45 4.10 1.16 9.36
N PRO A 46 4.44 2.10 8.46
CA PRO A 46 3.88 2.29 7.11
C PRO A 46 4.43 1.24 6.12
N VAL A 47 3.55 0.71 5.27
CA VAL A 47 3.97 -0.25 4.23
C VAL A 47 4.78 0.48 3.17
N ILE A 48 6.03 0.06 3.00
CA ILE A 48 6.96 0.59 2.00
C ILE A 48 7.22 -0.48 0.95
N ALA A 49 7.14 -0.10 -0.33
CA ALA A 49 7.48 -0.97 -1.45
C ALA A 49 8.44 -0.28 -2.43
N TYR A 50 9.07 -1.06 -3.29
CA TYR A 50 10.08 -0.61 -4.23
C TYR A 50 9.72 -1.05 -5.65
N PRO A 51 10.14 -0.31 -6.69
CA PRO A 51 9.94 -0.71 -8.08
C PRO A 51 10.44 -2.13 -8.37
N GLY A 52 9.66 -2.88 -9.15
CA GLY A 52 9.97 -4.26 -9.52
C GLY A 52 9.64 -5.30 -8.44
N THR A 53 9.25 -4.89 -7.23
CA THR A 53 8.80 -5.83 -6.20
C THR A 53 7.32 -6.19 -6.41
N GLU A 54 6.96 -7.42 -6.05
CA GLU A 54 5.58 -7.87 -6.02
C GLU A 54 4.98 -7.59 -4.64
N LEU A 55 3.98 -6.71 -4.62
CA LEU A 55 3.16 -6.45 -3.45
C LEU A 55 2.06 -7.51 -3.36
N SER A 56 1.94 -8.18 -2.24
CA SER A 56 0.90 -9.19 -2.01
C SER A 56 0.24 -8.97 -0.65
N PHE A 57 -1.07 -8.90 -0.65
CA PHE A 57 -1.87 -8.84 0.58
C PHE A 57 -3.18 -9.63 0.42
N SER A 58 -3.79 -9.98 1.54
CA SER A 58 -5.00 -10.80 1.55
C SER A 58 -6.02 -10.27 2.54
N VAL A 59 -7.29 -10.48 2.20
CA VAL A 59 -8.43 -10.15 3.07
C VAL A 59 -9.31 -11.36 3.27
N GLU A 60 -9.91 -11.47 4.46
CA GLU A 60 -11.08 -12.30 4.70
C GLU A 60 -12.34 -11.45 4.54
N MET A 61 -13.33 -12.00 3.87
CA MET A 61 -14.62 -11.37 3.67
C MET A 61 -15.72 -12.28 4.26
N THR A 62 -16.72 -11.65 4.90
CA THR A 62 -17.92 -12.35 5.35
C THR A 62 -19.15 -11.55 4.98
N GLY A 63 -20.23 -12.23 4.61
CA GLY A 63 -21.51 -11.59 4.26
C GLY A 63 -22.68 -12.53 4.52
N THR A 64 -23.60 -12.15 5.40
CA THR A 64 -24.79 -12.94 5.74
C THR A 64 -25.76 -13.11 4.57
N ALA A 65 -25.79 -12.15 3.64
CA ALA A 65 -26.55 -12.26 2.40
C ALA A 65 -25.78 -13.01 1.28
N GLY A 66 -24.57 -13.50 1.60
CA GLY A 66 -23.63 -14.08 0.65
C GLY A 66 -22.87 -13.01 -0.15
N ILE A 67 -21.59 -13.28 -0.41
CA ILE A 67 -20.73 -12.43 -1.23
C ILE A 67 -21.07 -12.67 -2.70
N LYS A 68 -21.33 -11.62 -3.46
CA LYS A 68 -21.62 -11.65 -4.90
C LYS A 68 -20.37 -11.40 -5.73
N LYS A 69 -19.61 -10.36 -5.36
CA LYS A 69 -18.45 -9.92 -6.12
C LYS A 69 -17.44 -9.23 -5.21
N VAL A 70 -16.16 -9.40 -5.51
CA VAL A 70 -15.08 -8.57 -4.98
C VAL A 70 -14.25 -8.01 -6.13
N VAL A 71 -13.72 -6.81 -5.96
CA VAL A 71 -12.83 -6.16 -6.91
C VAL A 71 -11.80 -5.30 -6.17
N THR A 72 -10.60 -5.20 -6.72
CA THR A 72 -9.59 -4.26 -6.23
C THR A 72 -9.48 -3.07 -7.17
N MET A 73 -9.51 -1.88 -6.61
CA MET A 73 -9.27 -0.63 -7.30
C MET A 73 -7.94 -0.02 -6.85
N LEU A 74 -7.24 0.60 -7.75
CA LEU A 74 -6.07 1.44 -7.50
C LEU A 74 -6.40 2.85 -8.02
N ASP A 75 -6.30 3.85 -7.15
CA ASP A 75 -6.62 5.24 -7.47
C ASP A 75 -7.98 5.39 -8.17
N SER A 76 -9.00 4.69 -7.68
CA SER A 76 -10.37 4.66 -8.20
C SER A 76 -10.55 3.94 -9.55
N GLN A 77 -9.54 3.26 -10.05
CA GLN A 77 -9.62 2.44 -11.27
C GLN A 77 -9.53 0.95 -10.91
N GLU A 78 -10.37 0.12 -11.50
CA GLU A 78 -10.30 -1.32 -11.30
C GLU A 78 -8.97 -1.87 -11.87
N ILE A 79 -8.26 -2.64 -11.06
CA ILE A 79 -7.08 -3.37 -11.51
C ILE A 79 -7.55 -4.49 -12.45
N PRO A 80 -7.10 -4.53 -13.70
CA PRO A 80 -7.48 -5.57 -14.65
C PRO A 80 -7.29 -6.98 -14.10
N GLY A 81 -8.32 -7.80 -14.18
CA GLY A 81 -8.28 -9.19 -13.69
C GLY A 81 -8.41 -9.35 -12.17
N SER A 82 -8.61 -8.27 -11.42
CA SER A 82 -8.81 -8.34 -9.96
C SER A 82 -10.23 -8.75 -9.56
N ALA A 83 -11.20 -8.66 -10.47
CA ALA A 83 -12.57 -9.02 -10.16
C ALA A 83 -12.73 -10.53 -9.95
N LYS A 84 -13.39 -10.91 -8.86
CA LYS A 84 -13.83 -12.28 -8.59
C LYS A 84 -15.33 -12.27 -8.31
N GLU A 85 -16.07 -13.06 -9.08
CA GLU A 85 -17.51 -13.25 -8.90
C GLU A 85 -17.77 -14.60 -8.21
N TYR A 86 -18.80 -14.63 -7.39
CA TYR A 86 -19.18 -15.79 -6.61
C TYR A 86 -20.56 -16.29 -7.08
N PRO A 87 -20.61 -17.40 -7.80
CA PRO A 87 -21.89 -18.01 -8.15
C PRO A 87 -22.46 -18.70 -6.91
N GLY A 88 -23.63 -18.24 -6.46
CA GLY A 88 -24.34 -18.84 -5.32
C GLY A 88 -24.20 -18.04 -4.03
N ASN A 89 -24.48 -18.68 -2.90
CA ASN A 89 -24.46 -18.07 -1.59
C ASN A 89 -23.14 -18.39 -0.88
N THR A 90 -22.14 -17.54 -1.02
CA THR A 90 -20.83 -17.66 -0.38
C THR A 90 -20.76 -16.74 0.83
N ASP A 91 -20.90 -17.28 2.03
CA ASP A 91 -20.95 -16.49 3.26
C ASP A 91 -19.58 -16.01 3.72
N LYS A 92 -18.51 -16.72 3.34
CA LYS A 92 -17.13 -16.40 3.70
C LYS A 92 -16.17 -16.83 2.61
N ASP A 93 -15.18 -15.96 2.30
CA ASP A 93 -14.05 -16.31 1.43
C ASP A 93 -12.81 -15.48 1.76
N SER A 94 -11.66 -15.96 1.30
CA SER A 94 -10.40 -15.23 1.29
C SER A 94 -10.10 -14.74 -0.11
N TYR A 95 -9.67 -13.48 -0.22
CA TYR A 95 -9.32 -12.86 -1.47
C TYR A 95 -7.89 -12.27 -1.38
N SER A 96 -7.06 -12.62 -2.35
CA SER A 96 -5.67 -12.17 -2.41
C SER A 96 -5.46 -11.24 -3.59
N VAL A 97 -4.65 -10.22 -3.37
CA VAL A 97 -4.24 -9.24 -4.37
C VAL A 97 -2.74 -9.36 -4.57
N SER A 98 -2.31 -9.34 -5.83
CA SER A 98 -0.91 -9.24 -6.24
C SER A 98 -0.77 -8.08 -7.22
N TYR A 99 0.25 -7.24 -7.01
CA TYR A 99 0.52 -6.09 -7.85
C TYR A 99 2.02 -5.85 -7.95
N THR A 100 2.55 -5.74 -9.17
CA THR A 100 3.96 -5.40 -9.40
C THR A 100 4.13 -3.90 -9.40
N ILE A 101 4.95 -3.37 -8.50
CA ILE A 101 5.25 -1.95 -8.38
C ILE A 101 6.03 -1.47 -9.62
N LYS A 102 5.58 -0.41 -10.25
CA LYS A 102 6.18 0.15 -11.46
C LYS A 102 7.17 1.26 -11.14
N SER A 103 8.13 1.48 -12.04
CA SER A 103 9.16 2.51 -11.86
C SER A 103 8.61 3.93 -11.82
N GLU A 104 7.53 4.21 -12.56
CA GLU A 104 6.85 5.50 -12.58
C GLU A 104 6.01 5.81 -11.32
N GLU A 105 5.93 4.86 -10.39
CA GLU A 105 5.22 5.02 -9.12
C GLU A 105 6.14 5.47 -7.98
N VAL A 106 7.44 5.59 -8.22
CA VAL A 106 8.40 6.11 -7.25
C VAL A 106 7.97 7.49 -6.74
N GLY A 107 7.98 7.65 -5.43
CA GLY A 107 7.56 8.87 -4.73
C GLY A 107 6.05 9.04 -4.59
N LYS A 108 5.26 8.09 -5.09
CA LYS A 108 3.80 8.11 -4.94
C LYS A 108 3.36 7.29 -3.73
N THR A 109 2.15 7.59 -3.29
CA THR A 109 1.38 6.76 -2.38
C THR A 109 0.30 6.06 -3.18
N LEU A 110 0.28 4.74 -3.18
CA LEU A 110 -0.74 3.94 -3.83
C LEU A 110 -1.82 3.57 -2.82
N ASN A 111 -3.08 3.83 -3.16
CA ASN A 111 -4.23 3.45 -2.35
C ASN A 111 -5.02 2.34 -3.04
N PHE A 112 -4.88 1.12 -2.52
CA PHE A 112 -5.66 -0.04 -2.96
C PHE A 112 -6.96 -0.09 -2.18
N VAL A 113 -8.08 -0.08 -2.87
CA VAL A 113 -9.42 -0.19 -2.30
C VAL A 113 -10.03 -1.52 -2.70
N ILE A 114 -10.27 -2.40 -1.72
CA ILE A 114 -11.01 -3.64 -1.94
C ILE A 114 -12.49 -3.33 -1.73
N LEU A 115 -13.31 -3.59 -2.74
CA LEU A 115 -14.76 -3.41 -2.73
C LEU A 115 -15.43 -4.78 -2.79
N ALA A 116 -16.13 -5.17 -1.75
CA ALA A 116 -17.00 -6.34 -1.72
C ALA A 116 -18.48 -5.92 -1.86
N THR A 117 -19.22 -6.65 -2.67
CA THR A 117 -20.67 -6.51 -2.88
C THR A 117 -21.34 -7.83 -2.54
N ASP A 118 -22.43 -7.79 -1.79
CA ASP A 118 -23.24 -8.96 -1.46
C ASP A 118 -24.41 -9.17 -2.46
N ASN A 119 -25.17 -10.25 -2.25
CA ASN A 119 -26.32 -10.57 -3.11
C ASN A 119 -27.49 -9.61 -2.95
N GLU A 120 -27.50 -8.77 -1.91
CA GLU A 120 -28.47 -7.69 -1.72
C GLU A 120 -27.95 -6.33 -2.25
N GLU A 121 -26.86 -6.32 -3.04
CA GLU A 121 -26.18 -5.14 -3.60
C GLU A 121 -25.61 -4.18 -2.55
N LYS A 122 -25.47 -4.61 -1.29
CA LYS A 122 -24.79 -3.83 -0.26
C LYS A 122 -23.30 -3.93 -0.43
N LYS A 123 -22.61 -2.82 -0.18
CA LYS A 123 -21.18 -2.67 -0.46
C LYS A 123 -20.39 -2.34 0.80
N SER A 124 -19.18 -2.87 0.87
CA SER A 124 -18.17 -2.50 1.85
C SER A 124 -16.82 -2.34 1.19
N THR A 125 -16.00 -1.47 1.75
CA THR A 125 -14.64 -1.22 1.29
C THR A 125 -13.63 -1.41 2.42
N ALA A 126 -12.41 -1.80 2.04
CA ALA A 126 -11.23 -1.75 2.90
C ALA A 126 -10.08 -1.14 2.10
N GLU A 127 -9.26 -0.33 2.74
CA GLU A 127 -8.17 0.40 2.11
C GLU A 127 -6.81 -0.14 2.56
N TYR A 128 -5.87 -0.22 1.64
CA TYR A 128 -4.49 -0.60 1.88
C TYR A 128 -3.56 0.41 1.22
N VAL A 129 -2.81 1.13 2.04
CA VAL A 129 -1.97 2.25 1.60
C VAL A 129 -0.51 1.82 1.58
N VAL A 130 0.18 2.07 0.47
CA VAL A 130 1.57 1.71 0.24
C VAL A 130 2.36 2.91 -0.24
N TYR A 131 3.50 3.18 0.40
CA TYR A 131 4.43 4.25 0.01
C TYR A 131 5.51 3.67 -0.89
N ILE A 132 5.65 4.22 -2.11
CA ILE A 132 6.65 3.73 -3.06
C ILE A 132 7.90 4.57 -2.94
N GLN A 133 8.99 3.94 -2.53
CA GLN A 133 10.30 4.56 -2.44
C GLN A 133 11.19 4.08 -3.58
N ALA A 134 12.18 4.92 -3.95
CA ALA A 134 13.26 4.45 -4.80
C ALA A 134 13.98 3.30 -4.09
N ALA A 135 14.32 2.25 -4.83
CA ALA A 135 15.13 1.17 -4.27
C ALA A 135 16.38 1.77 -3.63
N LYS A 136 16.66 1.38 -2.39
CA LYS A 136 17.93 1.72 -1.78
C LYS A 136 19.02 1.08 -2.64
N PRO A 137 20.02 1.83 -3.11
CA PRO A 137 21.07 1.23 -3.90
C PRO A 137 21.76 0.14 -3.06
N GLU A 138 21.67 -1.10 -3.49
CA GLU A 138 22.52 -2.16 -3.00
C GLU A 138 23.87 -2.01 -3.70
N ILE A 139 24.86 -1.56 -2.95
CA ILE A 139 26.24 -1.46 -3.43
C ILE A 139 27.00 -2.62 -2.80
N GLU A 140 27.54 -3.49 -3.64
CA GLU A 140 28.45 -4.54 -3.24
C GLU A 140 29.89 -4.07 -3.52
N ILE A 141 30.74 -4.11 -2.53
CA ILE A 141 32.17 -3.77 -2.61
C ILE A 141 32.94 -5.05 -2.27
N LYS A 142 33.71 -5.56 -3.23
CA LYS A 142 34.58 -6.71 -3.03
C LYS A 142 36.02 -6.26 -3.00
N ILE A 143 36.63 -6.33 -1.82
CA ILE A 143 38.07 -6.14 -1.64
C ILE A 143 38.74 -7.51 -1.90
N PRO A 144 39.78 -7.59 -2.73
CA PRO A 144 40.41 -8.86 -3.04
C PRO A 144 41.13 -9.42 -1.81
N ASP A 145 41.14 -10.75 -1.68
CA ASP A 145 41.88 -11.44 -0.60
C ASP A 145 43.39 -11.18 -0.63
N THR A 146 43.89 -10.66 -1.75
CA THR A 146 45.30 -10.25 -1.94
C THR A 146 45.60 -8.87 -1.37
N ALA A 147 44.56 -8.11 -0.93
CA ALA A 147 44.83 -6.82 -0.28
C ALA A 147 45.66 -7.03 1.01
N PRO A 148 46.74 -6.27 1.21
CA PRO A 148 47.63 -6.49 2.36
C PRO A 148 46.94 -6.05 3.66
N GLU A 149 47.01 -6.89 4.67
CA GLU A 149 46.53 -6.57 6.03
C GLU A 149 47.44 -5.58 6.77
N THR A 150 48.71 -5.57 6.39
CA THR A 150 49.73 -4.69 6.98
C THR A 150 50.64 -4.14 5.91
N VAL A 151 51.07 -2.91 6.07
CA VAL A 151 51.97 -2.23 5.13
C VAL A 151 53.08 -1.53 5.89
N THR A 152 54.25 -1.36 5.23
CA THR A 152 55.38 -0.60 5.80
C THR A 152 55.22 0.85 5.39
N ALA A 153 55.52 1.78 6.27
CA ALA A 153 55.48 3.20 5.97
C ALA A 153 56.38 3.54 4.74
N GLY A 154 55.78 4.22 3.75
CA GLY A 154 56.46 4.60 2.49
C GLY A 154 56.35 3.56 1.37
N GLU A 155 55.70 2.43 1.59
CA GLU A 155 55.34 1.50 0.52
C GLU A 155 54.06 1.93 -0.20
N VAL A 156 54.03 1.70 -1.50
CA VAL A 156 52.79 1.93 -2.31
C VAL A 156 51.93 0.69 -2.22
N VAL A 157 50.73 0.86 -1.74
CA VAL A 157 49.71 -0.19 -1.71
C VAL A 157 48.80 -0.01 -2.92
N THR A 158 48.65 -1.02 -3.77
CA THR A 158 47.77 -1.00 -4.93
C THR A 158 46.98 -2.31 -5.01
N PHE A 159 45.67 -2.20 -5.17
CA PHE A 159 44.80 -3.33 -5.45
C PHE A 159 43.50 -2.85 -6.13
N ASP A 160 42.84 -3.78 -6.83
CA ASP A 160 41.59 -3.51 -7.52
C ASP A 160 40.41 -3.85 -6.60
N ILE A 161 39.44 -2.94 -6.55
CA ILE A 161 38.19 -3.11 -5.82
C ILE A 161 37.07 -3.25 -6.85
N GLU A 162 36.35 -4.38 -6.81
CA GLU A 162 35.15 -4.53 -7.63
C GLU A 162 33.95 -3.92 -6.94
N ILE A 163 33.24 -3.05 -7.65
CA ILE A 163 32.04 -2.35 -7.17
C ILE A 163 30.92 -2.63 -8.14
N THR A 164 29.81 -3.16 -7.59
CA THR A 164 28.57 -3.36 -8.34
C THR A 164 27.42 -2.65 -7.63
N SER A 165 26.47 -2.14 -8.39
CA SER A 165 25.31 -1.45 -7.86
C SER A 165 24.06 -1.79 -8.67
N ALA A 166 22.95 -2.01 -7.96
CA ALA A 166 21.63 -2.15 -8.57
C ALA A 166 21.14 -0.86 -9.24
N THR A 167 21.74 0.28 -8.90
CA THR A 167 21.42 1.60 -9.47
C THR A 167 22.70 2.26 -10.01
N THR A 168 22.53 3.36 -10.78
CA THR A 168 23.65 4.10 -11.35
C THR A 168 24.62 4.60 -10.28
N LEU A 169 25.91 4.24 -10.40
CA LEU A 169 27.01 4.78 -9.62
C LEU A 169 27.18 6.28 -9.94
N ARG A 170 27.32 7.12 -8.94
CA ARG A 170 27.54 8.56 -9.08
C ARG A 170 28.96 8.98 -8.74
N SER A 171 29.50 8.40 -7.68
CA SER A 171 30.87 8.67 -7.25
C SER A 171 31.39 7.54 -6.37
N ILE A 172 32.69 7.32 -6.42
CA ILE A 172 33.46 6.52 -5.44
C ILE A 172 34.35 7.48 -4.72
N LYS A 173 34.34 7.47 -3.40
CA LYS A 173 35.15 8.30 -2.54
C LYS A 173 35.88 7.44 -1.52
N THR A 174 37.15 7.71 -1.32
CA THR A 174 37.96 7.00 -0.32
C THR A 174 38.25 7.92 0.86
N TYR A 175 38.15 7.36 2.06
CA TYR A 175 38.41 8.09 3.29
C TYR A 175 39.46 7.36 4.12
N LEU A 176 40.40 8.10 4.70
CA LEU A 176 41.32 7.62 5.71
C LEU A 176 41.09 8.39 7.01
N GLU A 177 40.78 7.66 8.09
CA GLU A 177 40.48 8.26 9.40
C GLU A 177 39.39 9.37 9.34
N GLY A 178 38.42 9.23 8.40
CA GLY A 178 37.33 10.18 8.21
C GLY A 178 37.66 11.38 7.32
N LEU A 179 38.89 11.50 6.81
CA LEU A 179 39.30 12.54 5.85
C LEU A 179 39.23 11.99 4.42
N GLU A 180 38.60 12.73 3.51
CA GLU A 180 38.51 12.35 2.10
C GLU A 180 39.88 12.44 1.44
N ILE A 181 40.29 11.39 0.73
CA ILE A 181 41.47 11.39 -0.13
C ILE A 181 41.02 11.79 -1.54
N THR A 182 41.10 13.05 -1.87
CA THR A 182 40.54 13.62 -3.10
C THR A 182 41.14 13.01 -4.38
N ASP A 183 42.41 12.63 -4.37
CA ASP A 183 43.08 12.00 -5.51
C ASP A 183 42.54 10.56 -5.79
N LEU A 184 41.79 9.99 -4.86
CA LEU A 184 41.14 8.70 -4.97
C LEU A 184 39.60 8.82 -5.16
N THR A 185 39.13 9.96 -5.65
CA THR A 185 37.73 10.19 -6.01
C THR A 185 37.51 9.92 -7.49
N LYS A 186 36.47 9.13 -7.81
CA LYS A 186 36.04 8.82 -9.18
C LYS A 186 34.58 9.20 -9.37
N GLU A 187 34.26 9.99 -10.40
CA GLU A 187 32.90 10.50 -10.68
C GLU A 187 32.39 10.09 -12.08
N THR A 188 33.24 9.43 -12.88
CA THR A 188 32.85 8.98 -14.23
C THR A 188 33.06 7.48 -14.36
N PHE A 189 32.07 6.78 -14.90
CA PHE A 189 32.03 5.33 -15.03
C PHE A 189 31.70 4.94 -16.47
N GLU A 190 32.44 3.97 -17.03
CA GLU A 190 32.13 3.40 -18.35
C GLU A 190 30.85 2.57 -18.29
N ASN A 191 30.67 1.82 -17.20
CA ASN A 191 29.44 1.11 -16.89
C ASN A 191 28.76 1.79 -15.69
N PRO A 192 27.52 2.27 -15.82
CA PRO A 192 26.86 2.98 -14.75
C PRO A 192 26.53 2.10 -13.52
N ASN A 193 26.59 0.78 -13.66
CA ASN A 193 26.19 -0.15 -12.60
C ASN A 193 27.35 -1.00 -12.07
N SER A 194 28.54 -0.89 -12.65
CA SER A 194 29.73 -1.61 -12.17
C SER A 194 31.01 -0.88 -12.51
N ASP A 195 32.01 -1.05 -11.67
CA ASP A 195 33.36 -0.52 -11.89
C ASP A 195 34.40 -1.39 -11.21
N THR A 196 35.59 -1.42 -11.81
CA THR A 196 36.82 -1.88 -11.16
C THR A 196 37.61 -0.64 -10.77
N TYR A 197 37.58 -0.33 -9.48
CA TYR A 197 38.24 0.83 -8.92
C TYR A 197 39.65 0.48 -8.43
N VAL A 198 40.65 1.09 -9.03
CA VAL A 198 42.04 0.91 -8.63
C VAL A 198 42.34 1.77 -7.42
N PHE A 199 42.52 1.13 -6.26
CA PHE A 199 43.02 1.80 -5.07
C PHE A 199 44.55 1.84 -5.13
N SER A 200 45.17 3.03 -4.96
CA SER A 200 46.61 3.17 -4.84
C SER A 200 46.92 4.28 -3.84
N TYR A 201 47.70 3.96 -2.80
CA TYR A 201 48.05 4.87 -1.71
C TYR A 201 49.44 4.61 -1.22
N THR A 202 50.14 5.68 -0.78
CA THR A 202 51.55 5.65 -0.28
C THR A 202 51.60 6.13 1.15
#